data_e9c072233004f9e09f613bc3de2cb182
#
_entry.id   e9c072233004f9e09f613bc3de2cb182
#
_cell.length_a   1.000
_cell.length_b   1.000
_cell.length_c   1.000
_cell.angle_alpha   90.00
_cell.angle_beta   90.00
_cell.angle_gamma   90.00
#
_symmetry.space_group_name_H-M   'P 1'
#
loop_
_entity.id
_entity.type
_entity.pdbx_description
1 polymer ?
#
loop_
_entity_poly.entity_id
_entity_poly.type
_entity_poly.pdbx_seq_one_letter_code
_entity_poly.pdbx_strand_id
1 'polypeptide(L)'
;MENKYYPHLFQKGTVGGVVLKNRIVRNSMGTYLGNPDGTVTDRQIKAYAQAADGGAGLIFMDNAVPVPMVSCGLRADKDEFIAGLTLLAETVKEHGAVPGFQLDHPGRDAAFVGSADVIGASEITFEPWYEMGYKMPRALTIEEIHDLVERFGDAAVRCKKAGFEIIEIHGAAGCIPTNFLSPHDNKRTDMYGGSLHNRMRLLLEIVRNIKKKCGPNFPVGIKLSTEDWEPEGIRIEETIEVAKALEKEGVSHLNIMGGTHATASREFLLPNAFNAKHTKMLKDAVNIPVFIGHNIFSPEDAEKMLAEGNADFVALGRSQLADPAWAKKAKEGRASDIKPCINCLIGCIDRGMLSHTPIHCTVNPSLYRFECKPVEKAETRKQVAVVGAGPAGCEAALTASKRGHQVTIYEKRCIGGAMIEASKPENKANIKRLIHYYEDHIMHDPNITLVKKKLNMRLSFIEVMMQLSLLSAEKPEY
;
A
#
# COMPACT_ATOMS: atom_id res chain seq x y z
N MET A 1 0.84 -25.58 -14.12
CA MET A 1 1.87 -26.11 -13.21
C MET A 1 1.85 -25.27 -11.95
N GLU A 2 1.92 -25.92 -10.81
CA GLU A 2 2.00 -25.29 -9.50
C GLU A 2 3.34 -24.55 -9.35
N ASN A 3 3.34 -23.39 -8.67
CA ASN A 3 4.58 -22.66 -8.43
C ASN A 3 5.40 -23.40 -7.37
N LYS A 4 6.66 -23.73 -7.68
CA LYS A 4 7.51 -24.53 -6.80
C LYS A 4 8.05 -23.77 -5.58
N TYR A 5 7.99 -22.43 -5.56
CA TYR A 5 8.53 -21.60 -4.49
C TYR A 5 7.46 -21.19 -3.47
N TYR A 6 6.30 -20.74 -3.99
CA TYR A 6 5.19 -20.22 -3.19
C TYR A 6 3.86 -20.75 -3.78
N PRO A 7 3.55 -22.05 -3.53
CA PRO A 7 2.44 -22.71 -4.20
C PRO A 7 1.08 -22.09 -3.90
N HIS A 8 0.79 -21.68 -2.66
CA HIS A 8 -0.49 -21.08 -2.30
C HIS A 8 -0.64 -19.67 -2.88
N LEU A 9 0.43 -18.88 -2.84
CA LEU A 9 0.42 -17.48 -3.29
C LEU A 9 0.11 -17.35 -4.79
N PHE A 10 0.56 -18.32 -5.60
CA PHE A 10 0.38 -18.31 -7.05
C PHE A 10 -0.75 -19.21 -7.58
N GLN A 11 -1.57 -19.78 -6.69
CA GLN A 11 -2.84 -20.39 -7.09
C GLN A 11 -3.83 -19.34 -7.58
N LYS A 12 -4.66 -19.74 -8.56
CA LYS A 12 -5.83 -18.94 -8.92
C LYS A 12 -6.77 -18.83 -7.74
N GLY A 13 -7.48 -17.71 -7.66
CA GLY A 13 -8.54 -17.50 -6.69
C GLY A 13 -9.74 -16.82 -7.33
N THR A 14 -10.88 -16.82 -6.68
CA THR A 14 -12.11 -16.20 -7.19
C THR A 14 -12.66 -15.22 -6.17
N VAL A 15 -13.07 -14.04 -6.62
CA VAL A 15 -13.67 -12.99 -5.81
C VAL A 15 -14.94 -12.51 -6.51
N GLY A 16 -16.10 -12.78 -5.92
CA GLY A 16 -17.39 -12.38 -6.50
C GLY A 16 -17.64 -12.90 -7.93
N GLY A 17 -17.11 -14.08 -8.27
CA GLY A 17 -17.18 -14.66 -9.62
C GLY A 17 -16.03 -14.24 -10.55
N VAL A 18 -15.22 -13.24 -10.20
CA VAL A 18 -14.05 -12.82 -10.98
C VAL A 18 -12.85 -13.70 -10.65
N VAL A 19 -12.24 -14.32 -11.66
CA VAL A 19 -11.08 -15.21 -11.50
C VAL A 19 -9.79 -14.39 -11.53
N LEU A 20 -9.00 -14.51 -10.48
CA LEU A 20 -7.68 -13.88 -10.35
C LEU A 20 -6.57 -14.89 -10.68
N LYS A 21 -5.52 -14.43 -11.38
CA LYS A 21 -4.37 -15.27 -11.79
C LYS A 21 -3.51 -15.77 -10.62
N ASN A 22 -3.61 -15.13 -9.45
CA ASN A 22 -2.93 -15.50 -8.21
C ASN A 22 -3.67 -14.87 -7.00
N ARG A 23 -3.17 -15.12 -5.80
CA ARG A 23 -3.76 -14.63 -4.55
C ARG A 23 -3.09 -13.35 -4.02
N ILE A 24 -2.48 -12.58 -4.90
CA ILE A 24 -1.81 -11.31 -4.57
C ILE A 24 -2.68 -10.15 -5.01
N VAL A 25 -3.04 -9.30 -4.07
CA VAL A 25 -3.81 -8.08 -4.28
C VAL A 25 -2.91 -6.87 -4.02
N ARG A 26 -2.91 -5.89 -4.92
CA ARG A 26 -2.40 -4.56 -4.60
C ARG A 26 -3.50 -3.76 -3.93
N ASN A 27 -3.27 -3.40 -2.67
CA ASN A 27 -4.20 -2.54 -1.93
C ASN A 27 -4.31 -1.14 -2.55
N SER A 28 -5.48 -0.54 -2.39
CA SER A 28 -5.66 0.89 -2.62
C SER A 28 -4.72 1.68 -1.70
N MET A 29 -4.05 2.65 -2.27
CA MET A 29 -3.14 3.58 -1.59
C MET A 29 -3.24 4.93 -2.24
N GLY A 30 -3.45 5.99 -1.48
CA GLY A 30 -3.41 7.35 -1.99
C GLY A 30 -2.03 7.68 -2.56
N THR A 31 -1.91 7.75 -3.89
CA THR A 31 -0.64 8.06 -4.54
C THR A 31 -0.36 9.55 -4.67
N TYR A 32 -1.41 10.36 -4.62
CA TYR A 32 -1.37 11.81 -4.88
C TYR A 32 -0.74 12.15 -6.25
N LEU A 33 -0.95 11.27 -7.23
CA LEU A 33 -0.47 11.45 -8.60
C LEU A 33 -1.51 12.07 -9.53
N GLY A 34 -2.78 12.14 -9.11
CA GLY A 34 -3.88 12.76 -9.85
C GLY A 34 -3.76 14.28 -9.91
N ASN A 35 -4.54 14.88 -10.77
CA ASN A 35 -4.67 16.33 -10.81
C ASN A 35 -5.44 16.87 -9.59
N PRO A 36 -5.25 18.12 -9.20
CA PRO A 36 -5.98 18.74 -8.08
C PRO A 36 -7.50 18.73 -8.23
N ASP A 37 -8.03 18.62 -9.45
CA ASP A 37 -9.45 18.52 -9.75
C ASP A 37 -10.00 17.08 -9.68
N GLY A 38 -9.12 16.08 -9.47
CA GLY A 38 -9.45 14.66 -9.38
C GLY A 38 -9.45 13.93 -10.73
N THR A 39 -8.98 14.59 -11.81
CA THR A 39 -8.80 13.94 -13.11
C THR A 39 -7.53 13.09 -13.14
N VAL A 40 -7.55 12.04 -13.97
CA VAL A 40 -6.46 11.10 -14.16
C VAL A 40 -5.28 11.75 -14.89
N THR A 41 -4.05 11.40 -14.50
CA THR A 41 -2.81 11.86 -15.15
C THR A 41 -2.08 10.72 -15.86
N ASP A 42 -1.26 11.04 -16.85
CA ASP A 42 -0.34 10.08 -17.49
C ASP A 42 0.57 9.40 -16.46
N ARG A 43 0.90 10.11 -15.39
CA ARG A 43 1.74 9.57 -14.32
C ARG A 43 1.03 8.47 -13.54
N GLN A 44 -0.27 8.61 -13.28
CA GLN A 44 -1.10 7.54 -12.70
C GLN A 44 -1.19 6.34 -13.64
N ILE A 45 -1.45 6.55 -14.93
CA ILE A 45 -1.53 5.48 -15.93
C ILE A 45 -0.24 4.66 -15.92
N LYS A 46 0.93 5.31 -16.01
CA LYS A 46 2.24 4.65 -15.93
C LYS A 46 2.47 3.91 -14.59
N ALA A 47 2.01 4.48 -13.48
CA ALA A 47 2.13 3.87 -12.16
C ALA A 47 1.32 2.56 -12.06
N TYR A 48 0.12 2.53 -12.63
CA TYR A 48 -0.72 1.34 -12.62
C TYR A 48 -0.30 0.30 -13.65
N ALA A 49 0.20 0.72 -14.81
CA ALA A 49 0.87 -0.17 -15.76
C ALA A 49 2.05 -0.91 -15.08
N GLN A 50 2.94 -0.16 -14.44
CA GLN A 50 4.08 -0.73 -13.70
C GLN A 50 3.64 -1.70 -12.58
N ALA A 51 2.57 -1.37 -11.87
CA ALA A 51 2.03 -2.22 -10.81
C ALA A 51 1.46 -3.54 -11.37
N ALA A 52 0.77 -3.49 -12.51
CA ALA A 52 0.19 -4.67 -13.17
C ALA A 52 1.27 -5.57 -13.76
N ASP A 53 2.31 -5.00 -14.40
CA ASP A 53 3.52 -5.70 -14.84
C ASP A 53 4.26 -6.38 -13.69
N GLY A 54 4.12 -5.82 -12.48
CA GLY A 54 4.65 -6.37 -11.24
C GLY A 54 4.05 -7.71 -10.83
N GLY A 55 2.93 -8.12 -11.45
CA GLY A 55 2.41 -9.48 -11.38
C GLY A 55 1.28 -9.72 -10.36
N ALA A 56 0.74 -8.71 -9.70
CA ALA A 56 -0.45 -8.86 -8.85
C ALA A 56 -1.66 -9.34 -9.65
N GLY A 57 -2.55 -10.11 -9.03
CA GLY A 57 -3.78 -10.62 -9.66
C GLY A 57 -4.91 -9.61 -9.69
N LEU A 58 -5.03 -8.82 -8.64
CA LEU A 58 -6.02 -7.75 -8.48
C LEU A 58 -5.30 -6.47 -8.07
N ILE A 59 -5.69 -5.34 -8.65
CA ILE A 59 -5.15 -4.02 -8.32
C ILE A 59 -6.29 -3.09 -7.98
N PHE A 60 -6.36 -2.66 -6.72
CA PHE A 60 -7.20 -1.53 -6.34
C PHE A 60 -6.47 -0.22 -6.65
N MET A 61 -7.18 0.68 -7.35
CA MET A 61 -6.71 2.03 -7.62
C MET A 61 -6.67 2.89 -6.35
N ASP A 62 -6.13 4.11 -6.48
CA ASP A 62 -6.33 5.15 -5.46
C ASP A 62 -7.81 5.22 -5.10
N ASN A 63 -8.10 5.51 -3.84
CA ASN A 63 -9.47 5.73 -3.43
C ASN A 63 -10.05 6.97 -4.11
N ALA A 64 -11.34 6.90 -4.47
CA ALA A 64 -12.08 8.04 -4.96
C ALA A 64 -13.29 8.33 -4.08
N VAL A 65 -13.60 9.59 -3.99
CA VAL A 65 -14.74 10.06 -3.20
C VAL A 65 -16.00 10.16 -4.05
N PRO A 66 -17.16 9.80 -3.50
CA PRO A 66 -18.46 9.91 -4.17
C PRO A 66 -19.08 11.33 -4.06
N VAL A 67 -18.32 12.29 -3.57
CA VAL A 67 -18.71 13.69 -3.35
C VAL A 67 -17.73 14.63 -4.02
N PRO A 68 -18.07 15.92 -4.27
CA PRO A 68 -17.19 16.88 -4.94
C PRO A 68 -16.00 17.30 -4.05
N MET A 69 -15.15 16.34 -3.71
CA MET A 69 -13.94 16.52 -2.91
C MET A 69 -12.81 15.68 -3.50
N VAL A 70 -11.58 16.15 -3.41
CA VAL A 70 -10.39 15.35 -3.73
C VAL A 70 -9.72 14.96 -2.41
N SER A 71 -9.66 13.66 -2.14
CA SER A 71 -8.96 13.12 -0.97
C SER A 71 -7.49 12.85 -1.30
N CYS A 72 -7.23 11.88 -2.17
CA CYS A 72 -5.86 11.48 -2.54
C CYS A 72 -5.64 11.27 -4.04
N GLY A 73 -6.49 11.81 -4.87
CA GLY A 73 -6.19 11.97 -6.29
C GLY A 73 -7.23 11.56 -7.31
N LEU A 74 -8.35 10.93 -6.94
CA LEU A 74 -9.40 10.56 -7.89
C LEU A 74 -10.78 10.98 -7.40
N ARG A 75 -11.70 11.18 -8.36
CA ARG A 75 -13.12 11.45 -8.13
C ARG A 75 -13.99 10.51 -8.95
N ALA A 76 -15.17 10.17 -8.41
CA ALA A 76 -16.19 9.37 -9.08
C ALA A 76 -17.61 9.97 -8.92
N ASP A 77 -17.72 11.22 -8.48
CA ASP A 77 -19.00 11.89 -8.20
C ASP A 77 -19.71 12.41 -9.45
N LYS A 78 -19.04 12.50 -10.62
CA LYS A 78 -19.61 12.98 -11.87
C LYS A 78 -19.20 12.13 -13.07
N ASP A 79 -20.01 12.16 -14.12
CA ASP A 79 -19.78 11.37 -15.34
C ASP A 79 -18.55 11.84 -16.12
N GLU A 80 -18.13 13.09 -15.96
CA GLU A 80 -16.91 13.65 -16.59
C GLU A 80 -15.64 12.86 -16.23
N PHE A 81 -15.61 12.16 -15.09
CA PHE A 81 -14.46 11.37 -14.66
C PHE A 81 -14.40 9.97 -15.30
N ILE A 82 -15.49 9.48 -15.91
CA ILE A 82 -15.57 8.12 -16.47
C ILE A 82 -14.46 7.87 -17.49
N ALA A 83 -14.20 8.81 -18.41
CA ALA A 83 -13.20 8.62 -19.45
C ALA A 83 -11.79 8.38 -18.88
N GLY A 84 -11.36 9.19 -17.92
CA GLY A 84 -10.06 8.99 -17.25
C GLY A 84 -9.99 7.68 -16.46
N LEU A 85 -11.06 7.35 -15.74
CA LEU A 85 -11.17 6.10 -15.00
C LEU A 85 -11.14 4.88 -15.94
N THR A 86 -11.73 4.99 -17.14
CA THR A 86 -11.67 3.94 -18.18
C THR A 86 -10.24 3.66 -18.60
N LEU A 87 -9.44 4.71 -18.86
CA LEU A 87 -8.02 4.55 -19.21
C LEU A 87 -7.23 3.78 -18.12
N LEU A 88 -7.51 4.04 -16.86
CA LEU A 88 -6.86 3.29 -15.76
C LEU A 88 -7.28 1.82 -15.74
N ALA A 89 -8.58 1.54 -15.89
CA ALA A 89 -9.09 0.18 -15.87
C ALA A 89 -8.55 -0.64 -17.06
N GLU A 90 -8.56 -0.07 -18.27
CA GLU A 90 -8.01 -0.67 -19.48
C GLU A 90 -6.51 -0.94 -19.34
N THR A 91 -5.74 0.05 -18.88
CA THR A 91 -4.31 -0.11 -18.62
C THR A 91 -4.01 -1.32 -17.74
N VAL A 92 -4.73 -1.49 -16.64
CA VAL A 92 -4.50 -2.64 -15.73
C VAL A 92 -4.86 -3.96 -16.40
N LYS A 93 -5.94 -4.02 -17.21
CA LYS A 93 -6.34 -5.20 -17.97
C LYS A 93 -5.31 -5.57 -19.05
N GLU A 94 -4.84 -4.60 -19.82
CA GLU A 94 -3.82 -4.79 -20.86
C GLU A 94 -2.52 -5.38 -20.30
N HIS A 95 -2.18 -5.00 -19.06
CA HIS A 95 -1.03 -5.54 -18.32
C HIS A 95 -1.35 -6.81 -17.50
N GLY A 96 -2.54 -7.41 -17.73
CA GLY A 96 -2.89 -8.76 -17.24
C GLY A 96 -3.25 -8.86 -15.77
N ALA A 97 -3.77 -7.78 -15.16
CA ALA A 97 -4.36 -7.80 -13.83
C ALA A 97 -5.85 -7.42 -13.89
N VAL A 98 -6.61 -7.77 -12.84
CA VAL A 98 -8.00 -7.35 -12.69
C VAL A 98 -8.04 -5.95 -12.08
N PRO A 99 -8.75 -4.97 -12.68
CA PRO A 99 -8.91 -3.65 -12.08
C PRO A 99 -10.01 -3.66 -11.03
N GLY A 100 -9.64 -3.30 -9.81
CA GLY A 100 -10.55 -2.99 -8.71
C GLY A 100 -10.55 -1.49 -8.41
N PHE A 101 -11.60 -1.00 -7.79
CA PHE A 101 -11.71 0.39 -7.40
C PHE A 101 -12.21 0.54 -5.96
N GLN A 102 -11.56 1.39 -5.16
CA GLN A 102 -12.00 1.65 -3.80
C GLN A 102 -12.77 2.98 -3.73
N LEU A 103 -14.00 2.93 -3.24
CA LEU A 103 -14.80 4.10 -2.91
C LEU A 103 -14.62 4.43 -1.44
N ASP A 104 -14.35 5.70 -1.17
CA ASP A 104 -14.04 6.21 0.15
C ASP A 104 -14.76 7.53 0.41
N HIS A 105 -15.08 7.79 1.66
CA HIS A 105 -15.31 9.13 2.17
C HIS A 105 -14.56 9.24 3.50
N PRO A 106 -13.60 10.17 3.61
CA PRO A 106 -12.71 10.22 4.77
C PRO A 106 -13.40 10.54 6.09
N GLY A 107 -14.69 10.92 6.07
CA GLY A 107 -15.44 11.19 7.30
C GLY A 107 -14.79 12.28 8.15
N ARG A 108 -14.58 12.01 9.42
CA ARG A 108 -13.89 12.94 10.36
C ARG A 108 -12.46 13.27 9.89
N ASP A 109 -11.83 12.38 9.13
CA ASP A 109 -10.47 12.56 8.65
C ASP A 109 -10.41 13.53 7.44
N ALA A 110 -11.56 13.98 6.92
CA ALA A 110 -11.63 15.02 5.88
C ALA A 110 -10.97 16.34 6.31
N ALA A 111 -10.80 16.55 7.60
CA ALA A 111 -10.03 17.66 8.13
C ALA A 111 -8.58 17.69 7.63
N PHE A 112 -7.93 16.51 7.47
CA PHE A 112 -6.56 16.42 6.96
C PHE A 112 -6.41 16.85 5.52
N VAL A 113 -7.40 16.59 4.68
CA VAL A 113 -7.38 17.00 3.27
C VAL A 113 -7.90 18.43 3.07
N GLY A 114 -8.04 19.20 4.15
CA GLY A 114 -8.45 20.60 4.09
C GLY A 114 -9.90 20.80 3.68
N SER A 115 -10.77 19.81 3.89
CA SER A 115 -12.19 19.95 3.57
C SER A 115 -12.82 21.10 4.34
N ALA A 116 -13.64 21.91 3.64
CA ALA A 116 -14.42 22.96 4.25
C ALA A 116 -15.56 22.38 5.12
N ASP A 117 -16.11 21.22 4.73
CA ASP A 117 -17.17 20.50 5.42
C ASP A 117 -16.64 19.14 5.90
N VAL A 118 -16.36 19.04 7.19
CA VAL A 118 -15.91 17.80 7.83
C VAL A 118 -17.13 17.17 8.50
N ILE A 119 -17.45 15.95 8.10
CA ILE A 119 -18.65 15.23 8.53
C ILE A 119 -18.30 13.93 9.27
N GLY A 120 -19.17 13.48 10.13
CA GLY A 120 -19.04 12.23 10.89
C GLY A 120 -20.38 11.69 11.37
N ALA A 121 -20.35 10.62 12.14
CA ALA A 121 -21.54 10.12 12.83
C ALA A 121 -21.96 11.08 13.96
N SER A 122 -21.00 11.67 14.64
CA SER A 122 -21.16 12.62 15.74
C SER A 122 -20.04 13.67 15.72
N GLU A 123 -20.15 14.68 16.58
CA GLU A 123 -19.13 15.73 16.75
C GLU A 123 -17.96 15.21 17.60
N ILE A 124 -17.25 14.22 17.07
CA ILE A 124 -16.12 13.56 17.75
C ILE A 124 -14.96 13.42 16.77
N THR A 125 -13.78 13.84 17.21
CA THR A 125 -12.52 13.61 16.49
C THR A 125 -11.47 13.11 17.47
N PHE A 126 -10.29 12.77 16.96
CA PHE A 126 -9.14 12.44 17.77
C PHE A 126 -8.60 13.71 18.44
N GLU A 127 -8.59 13.73 19.77
CA GLU A 127 -8.26 14.93 20.57
C GLU A 127 -6.94 15.61 20.16
N PRO A 128 -5.81 14.88 19.94
CA PRO A 128 -4.58 15.49 19.48
C PRO A 128 -4.72 16.25 18.17
N TRP A 129 -5.58 15.81 17.25
CA TRP A 129 -5.81 16.52 15.99
C TRP A 129 -6.57 17.83 16.20
N TYR A 130 -7.55 17.81 17.11
CA TYR A 130 -8.26 19.03 17.48
C TYR A 130 -7.32 20.06 18.13
N GLU A 131 -6.42 19.60 19.02
CA GLU A 131 -5.37 20.44 19.61
C GLU A 131 -4.41 21.02 18.57
N MET A 132 -4.17 20.31 17.46
CA MET A 132 -3.39 20.78 16.32
C MET A 132 -4.16 21.75 15.41
N GLY A 133 -5.42 22.08 15.74
CA GLY A 133 -6.25 23.03 15.00
C GLY A 133 -7.06 22.44 13.86
N TYR A 134 -7.17 21.10 13.74
CA TYR A 134 -8.07 20.48 12.76
C TYR A 134 -9.52 20.65 13.17
N LYS A 135 -10.39 20.78 12.16
CA LYS A 135 -11.82 21.01 12.38
C LYS A 135 -12.50 19.81 13.06
N MET A 136 -13.37 20.11 14.02
CA MET A 136 -14.33 19.15 14.55
C MET A 136 -15.32 18.76 13.44
N PRO A 137 -15.62 17.47 13.24
CA PRO A 137 -16.67 17.05 12.33
C PRO A 137 -18.04 17.46 12.87
N ARG A 138 -18.96 17.78 11.97
CA ARG A 138 -20.37 17.87 12.32
C ARG A 138 -21.08 16.52 12.12
N ALA A 139 -22.11 16.27 12.91
CA ALA A 139 -22.95 15.09 12.71
C ALA A 139 -23.79 15.25 11.44
N LEU A 140 -23.88 14.17 10.62
CA LEU A 140 -24.79 14.12 9.48
C LEU A 140 -26.27 14.07 9.94
N THR A 141 -27.16 14.76 9.23
CA THR A 141 -28.60 14.54 9.34
C THR A 141 -29.00 13.21 8.67
N ILE A 142 -30.22 12.73 8.92
CA ILE A 142 -30.72 11.50 8.29
C ILE A 142 -30.85 11.69 6.77
N GLU A 143 -31.28 12.85 6.32
CA GLU A 143 -31.38 13.20 4.89
C GLU A 143 -30.02 13.19 4.20
N GLU A 144 -29.00 13.74 4.86
CA GLU A 144 -27.61 13.71 4.35
C GLU A 144 -27.03 12.28 4.31
N ILE A 145 -27.40 11.43 5.27
CA ILE A 145 -27.02 10.00 5.25
C ILE A 145 -27.65 9.31 4.05
N HIS A 146 -28.92 9.54 3.76
CA HIS A 146 -29.58 8.98 2.57
C HIS A 146 -28.94 9.50 1.26
N ASP A 147 -28.64 10.79 1.17
CA ASP A 147 -27.94 11.36 0.01
C ASP A 147 -26.55 10.74 -0.18
N LEU A 148 -25.81 10.55 0.91
CA LEU A 148 -24.50 9.90 0.87
C LEU A 148 -24.59 8.44 0.38
N VAL A 149 -25.59 7.68 0.82
CA VAL A 149 -25.85 6.31 0.32
C VAL A 149 -26.12 6.31 -1.19
N GLU A 150 -26.95 7.26 -1.67
CA GLU A 150 -27.24 7.40 -3.10
C GLU A 150 -25.96 7.73 -3.90
N ARG A 151 -25.11 8.64 -3.40
CA ARG A 151 -23.84 9.04 -4.04
C ARG A 151 -22.86 7.86 -4.15
N PHE A 152 -22.75 7.01 -3.11
CA PHE A 152 -21.92 5.80 -3.20
C PHE A 152 -22.41 4.87 -4.31
N GLY A 153 -23.73 4.67 -4.43
CA GLY A 153 -24.33 3.87 -5.51
C GLY A 153 -24.03 4.45 -6.89
N ASP A 154 -24.18 5.77 -7.07
CA ASP A 154 -23.92 6.45 -8.34
C ASP A 154 -22.43 6.40 -8.73
N ALA A 155 -21.52 6.58 -7.77
CA ALA A 155 -20.11 6.43 -7.99
C ALA A 155 -19.74 5.00 -8.41
N ALA A 156 -20.33 3.98 -7.78
CA ALA A 156 -20.13 2.58 -8.18
C ALA A 156 -20.62 2.30 -9.62
N VAL A 157 -21.74 2.89 -10.03
CA VAL A 157 -22.22 2.80 -11.43
C VAL A 157 -21.21 3.39 -12.40
N ARG A 158 -20.62 4.56 -12.08
CA ARG A 158 -19.58 5.18 -12.91
C ARG A 158 -18.33 4.32 -13.00
N CYS A 159 -17.87 3.76 -11.87
CA CYS A 159 -16.74 2.85 -11.87
C CYS A 159 -17.02 1.59 -12.70
N LYS A 160 -18.22 1.01 -12.59
CA LYS A 160 -18.64 -0.12 -13.43
C LYS A 160 -18.65 0.26 -14.92
N LYS A 161 -19.20 1.42 -15.28
CA LYS A 161 -19.16 1.94 -16.66
C LYS A 161 -17.73 2.15 -17.17
N ALA A 162 -16.82 2.58 -16.32
CA ALA A 162 -15.40 2.74 -16.62
C ALA A 162 -14.66 1.40 -16.79
N GLY A 163 -15.30 0.26 -16.52
CA GLY A 163 -14.73 -1.07 -16.75
C GLY A 163 -14.04 -1.70 -15.55
N PHE A 164 -14.21 -1.16 -14.34
CA PHE A 164 -13.78 -1.84 -13.12
C PHE A 164 -14.66 -3.06 -12.85
N GLU A 165 -14.02 -4.15 -12.42
CA GLU A 165 -14.68 -5.45 -12.24
C GLU A 165 -15.05 -5.73 -10.79
N ILE A 166 -14.40 -5.07 -9.83
CA ILE A 166 -14.62 -5.21 -8.40
C ILE A 166 -14.62 -3.82 -7.77
N ILE A 167 -15.61 -3.53 -6.93
CA ILE A 167 -15.64 -2.33 -6.08
C ILE A 167 -15.37 -2.72 -4.64
N GLU A 168 -14.60 -1.92 -3.93
CA GLU A 168 -14.38 -2.04 -2.49
C GLU A 168 -14.83 -0.76 -1.79
N ILE A 169 -15.60 -0.86 -0.73
CA ILE A 169 -15.95 0.27 0.14
C ILE A 169 -14.90 0.37 1.25
N HIS A 170 -14.37 1.55 1.47
CA HIS A 170 -13.43 1.80 2.56
C HIS A 170 -14.17 1.94 3.89
N GLY A 171 -14.43 0.82 4.54
CA GLY A 171 -15.06 0.73 5.85
C GLY A 171 -14.05 0.56 7.00
N ALA A 172 -12.89 1.19 6.88
CA ALA A 172 -11.78 1.04 7.82
C ALA A 172 -11.08 2.39 8.05
N ALA A 173 -10.04 2.41 8.86
CA ALA A 173 -9.09 3.50 9.04
C ALA A 173 -9.65 4.83 9.58
N GLY A 174 -10.89 4.93 10.00
CA GLY A 174 -11.52 6.18 10.44
C GLY A 174 -12.37 6.88 9.36
N CYS A 175 -12.54 6.24 8.18
CA CYS A 175 -13.42 6.72 7.13
C CYS A 175 -14.91 6.67 7.55
N ILE A 176 -15.81 7.28 6.78
CA ILE A 176 -17.19 7.49 7.19
C ILE A 176 -17.91 6.21 7.68
N PRO A 177 -17.78 5.02 7.04
CA PRO A 177 -18.43 3.83 7.57
C PRO A 177 -17.87 3.42 8.95
N THR A 178 -16.57 3.64 9.20
CA THR A 178 -15.96 3.39 10.53
C THR A 178 -16.51 4.33 11.58
N ASN A 179 -16.72 5.61 11.24
CA ASN A 179 -17.31 6.57 12.17
C ASN A 179 -18.70 6.15 12.63
N PHE A 180 -19.47 5.48 11.77
CA PHE A 180 -20.79 4.95 12.17
C PHE A 180 -20.69 3.63 12.92
N LEU A 181 -19.73 2.75 12.56
CA LEU A 181 -19.56 1.45 13.22
C LEU A 181 -18.99 1.58 14.64
N SER A 182 -18.04 2.47 14.86
CA SER A 182 -17.35 2.61 16.15
C SER A 182 -18.25 3.26 17.20
N PRO A 183 -18.45 2.62 18.37
CA PRO A 183 -19.16 3.27 19.47
C PRO A 183 -18.40 4.44 20.09
N HIS A 184 -17.07 4.53 19.83
CA HIS A 184 -16.28 5.72 20.16
C HIS A 184 -16.77 6.95 19.37
N ASP A 185 -16.91 6.81 18.04
CA ASP A 185 -17.24 7.93 17.16
C ASP A 185 -18.75 8.18 17.05
N ASN A 186 -19.57 7.15 17.29
CA ASN A 186 -21.00 7.20 17.07
C ASN A 186 -21.77 7.31 18.40
N LYS A 187 -22.11 8.53 18.79
CA LYS A 187 -22.94 8.84 19.96
C LYS A 187 -24.38 9.21 19.58
N ARG A 188 -24.82 8.82 18.36
CA ARG A 188 -26.19 9.08 17.90
C ARG A 188 -27.22 8.29 18.71
N THR A 189 -28.41 8.88 18.85
CA THR A 189 -29.56 8.28 19.54
C THR A 189 -30.71 7.92 18.60
N ASP A 190 -30.52 8.16 17.30
CA ASP A 190 -31.46 7.79 16.24
C ASP A 190 -31.20 6.36 15.70
N MET A 191 -31.85 6.02 14.59
CA MET A 191 -31.76 4.70 13.96
C MET A 191 -30.38 4.32 13.42
N TYR A 192 -29.40 5.23 13.43
CA TYR A 192 -28.01 4.98 13.02
C TYR A 192 -27.03 4.89 14.20
N GLY A 193 -27.50 4.97 15.44
CA GLY A 193 -26.67 4.95 16.64
C GLY A 193 -27.15 3.97 17.72
N GLY A 194 -26.37 3.87 18.81
CA GLY A 194 -26.64 2.97 19.92
C GLY A 194 -26.24 1.52 19.64
N SER A 195 -27.18 0.65 19.35
CA SER A 195 -26.91 -0.78 19.12
C SER A 195 -26.02 -1.03 17.92
N LEU A 196 -25.27 -2.15 17.92
CA LEU A 196 -24.45 -2.55 16.77
C LEU A 196 -25.30 -2.67 15.49
N HIS A 197 -26.54 -3.17 15.59
CA HIS A 197 -27.48 -3.24 14.48
C HIS A 197 -27.72 -1.87 13.83
N ASN A 198 -27.88 -0.84 14.63
CA ASN A 198 -28.06 0.52 14.13
C ASN A 198 -26.75 1.11 13.57
N ARG A 199 -25.63 0.87 14.26
CA ARG A 199 -24.31 1.39 13.85
C ARG A 199 -23.85 0.81 12.50
N MET A 200 -24.18 -0.43 12.17
CA MET A 200 -23.87 -1.03 10.86
C MET A 200 -24.80 -0.61 9.73
N ARG A 201 -25.92 0.06 10.02
CA ARG A 201 -26.99 0.41 9.06
C ARG A 201 -26.47 1.16 7.85
N LEU A 202 -25.70 2.24 8.04
CA LEU A 202 -25.14 3.02 6.93
C LEU A 202 -24.36 2.13 5.94
N LEU A 203 -23.46 1.27 6.45
CA LEU A 203 -22.65 0.40 5.62
C LEU A 203 -23.50 -0.61 4.83
N LEU A 204 -24.49 -1.21 5.47
CA LEU A 204 -25.42 -2.15 4.81
C LEU A 204 -26.28 -1.45 3.75
N GLU A 205 -26.74 -0.23 4.01
CA GLU A 205 -27.51 0.58 3.04
C GLU A 205 -26.66 0.95 1.82
N ILE A 206 -25.39 1.32 2.00
CA ILE A 206 -24.45 1.55 0.89
C ILE A 206 -24.31 0.30 0.04
N VAL A 207 -24.08 -0.89 0.63
CA VAL A 207 -23.95 -2.15 -0.08
C VAL A 207 -25.22 -2.46 -0.87
N ARG A 208 -26.39 -2.36 -0.24
CA ARG A 208 -27.71 -2.61 -0.89
C ARG A 208 -27.94 -1.66 -2.06
N ASN A 209 -27.62 -0.37 -1.90
CA ASN A 209 -27.79 0.63 -2.95
C ASN A 209 -26.88 0.34 -4.15
N ILE A 210 -25.62 0.01 -3.92
CA ILE A 210 -24.68 -0.38 -4.99
C ILE A 210 -25.20 -1.62 -5.73
N LYS A 211 -25.61 -2.67 -5.00
CA LYS A 211 -26.15 -3.89 -5.62
C LYS A 211 -27.44 -3.63 -6.38
N LYS A 212 -28.30 -2.75 -5.90
CA LYS A 212 -29.53 -2.33 -6.60
C LYS A 212 -29.19 -1.64 -7.92
N LYS A 213 -28.22 -0.74 -7.94
CA LYS A 213 -27.85 0.08 -9.12
C LYS A 213 -26.92 -0.67 -10.10
N CYS A 214 -25.97 -1.45 -9.59
CA CYS A 214 -24.99 -2.17 -10.41
C CYS A 214 -25.40 -3.60 -10.76
N GLY A 215 -26.45 -4.12 -10.12
CA GLY A 215 -26.91 -5.50 -10.24
C GLY A 215 -26.44 -6.40 -9.08
N PRO A 216 -27.23 -7.41 -8.70
CA PRO A 216 -27.01 -8.22 -7.49
C PRO A 216 -25.71 -9.03 -7.53
N ASN A 217 -25.23 -9.39 -8.72
CA ASN A 217 -24.01 -10.18 -8.92
C ASN A 217 -22.74 -9.32 -9.11
N PHE A 218 -22.87 -7.99 -9.13
CA PHE A 218 -21.68 -7.14 -9.25
C PHE A 218 -20.84 -7.23 -7.98
N PRO A 219 -19.52 -7.52 -8.07
CA PRO A 219 -18.67 -7.74 -6.91
C PRO A 219 -18.46 -6.45 -6.11
N VAL A 220 -18.93 -6.45 -4.87
CA VAL A 220 -18.73 -5.37 -3.91
C VAL A 220 -18.09 -5.95 -2.67
N GLY A 221 -16.90 -5.52 -2.32
CA GLY A 221 -16.20 -5.90 -1.10
C GLY A 221 -16.13 -4.76 -0.10
N ILE A 222 -15.66 -5.08 1.09
CA ILE A 222 -15.49 -4.11 2.17
C ILE A 222 -14.08 -4.22 2.73
N LYS A 223 -13.36 -3.11 2.78
CA LYS A 223 -12.19 -2.99 3.63
C LYS A 223 -12.66 -2.70 5.05
N LEU A 224 -12.23 -3.51 6.02
CA LEU A 224 -12.77 -3.48 7.37
C LEU A 224 -11.64 -3.52 8.41
N SER A 225 -11.69 -2.66 9.42
CA SER A 225 -10.78 -2.76 10.57
C SER A 225 -11.26 -3.86 11.51
N THR A 226 -10.32 -4.69 11.99
CA THR A 226 -10.62 -5.70 13.02
C THR A 226 -11.03 -5.05 14.33
N GLU A 227 -10.33 -3.99 14.67
CA GLU A 227 -10.56 -3.11 15.82
C GLU A 227 -10.06 -1.71 15.42
N ASP A 228 -10.66 -0.66 15.96
CA ASP A 228 -10.20 0.70 15.69
C ASP A 228 -9.11 1.19 16.65
N TRP A 229 -8.87 0.45 17.74
CA TRP A 229 -7.90 0.75 18.81
C TRP A 229 -8.16 2.08 19.54
N GLU A 230 -9.32 2.67 19.35
CA GLU A 230 -9.80 3.81 20.11
C GLU A 230 -10.34 3.35 21.48
N PRO A 231 -10.30 4.19 22.50
CA PRO A 231 -11.02 3.92 23.75
C PRO A 231 -12.51 3.69 23.47
N GLU A 232 -13.11 2.66 24.05
CA GLU A 232 -14.51 2.28 23.79
C GLU A 232 -14.85 2.05 22.31
N GLY A 233 -13.86 1.81 21.47
CA GLY A 233 -14.04 1.57 20.04
C GLY A 233 -14.55 0.17 19.71
N ILE A 234 -14.78 -0.09 18.42
CA ILE A 234 -15.23 -1.40 17.95
C ILE A 234 -14.18 -2.48 18.23
N ARG A 235 -14.65 -3.67 18.65
CA ARG A 235 -13.84 -4.84 18.96
C ARG A 235 -14.08 -5.96 17.96
N ILE A 236 -13.17 -6.92 17.93
CA ILE A 236 -13.21 -8.02 16.98
C ILE A 236 -14.52 -8.82 17.02
N GLU A 237 -15.12 -8.97 18.20
CA GLU A 237 -16.39 -9.67 18.37
C GLU A 237 -17.53 -8.96 17.63
N GLU A 238 -17.61 -7.64 17.72
CA GLU A 238 -18.58 -6.84 16.97
C GLU A 238 -18.26 -6.85 15.47
N THR A 239 -16.98 -6.78 15.09
CA THR A 239 -16.54 -6.83 13.69
C THR A 239 -16.92 -8.16 13.04
N ILE A 240 -16.89 -9.27 13.76
CA ILE A 240 -17.37 -10.57 13.29
C ILE A 240 -18.87 -10.53 12.98
N GLU A 241 -19.68 -9.90 13.83
CA GLU A 241 -21.12 -9.76 13.57
C GLU A 241 -21.40 -8.83 12.37
N VAL A 242 -20.62 -7.77 12.20
CA VAL A 242 -20.66 -6.91 11.00
C VAL A 242 -20.32 -7.74 9.75
N ALA A 243 -19.26 -8.56 9.79
CA ALA A 243 -18.82 -9.40 8.68
C ALA A 243 -19.91 -10.39 8.26
N LYS A 244 -20.58 -11.05 9.22
CA LYS A 244 -21.72 -11.95 8.95
C LYS A 244 -22.92 -11.23 8.34
N ALA A 245 -23.19 -10.00 8.79
CA ALA A 245 -24.26 -9.18 8.21
C ALA A 245 -23.94 -8.78 6.77
N LEU A 246 -22.69 -8.41 6.48
CA LEU A 246 -22.19 -8.08 5.14
C LEU A 246 -22.25 -9.29 4.19
N GLU A 247 -21.89 -10.48 4.66
CA GLU A 247 -22.03 -11.72 3.89
C GLU A 247 -23.49 -11.98 3.48
N LYS A 248 -24.45 -11.79 4.40
CA LYS A 248 -25.88 -11.91 4.10
C LYS A 248 -26.37 -10.92 3.04
N GLU A 249 -25.78 -9.74 2.98
CA GLU A 249 -26.04 -8.76 1.90
C GLU A 249 -25.30 -9.11 0.58
N GLY A 250 -24.58 -10.25 0.54
CA GLY A 250 -23.88 -10.74 -0.64
C GLY A 250 -22.62 -9.96 -0.98
N VAL A 251 -21.89 -9.46 0.02
CA VAL A 251 -20.55 -8.88 -0.15
C VAL A 251 -19.61 -9.94 -0.72
N SER A 252 -18.75 -9.56 -1.66
CA SER A 252 -17.89 -10.48 -2.41
C SER A 252 -16.57 -10.83 -1.70
N HIS A 253 -16.10 -10.00 -0.79
CA HIS A 253 -14.88 -10.21 -0.01
C HIS A 253 -14.77 -9.23 1.16
N LEU A 254 -13.94 -9.58 2.13
CA LEU A 254 -13.49 -8.68 3.19
C LEU A 254 -11.99 -8.46 3.05
N ASN A 255 -11.53 -7.20 3.10
CA ASN A 255 -10.12 -6.82 3.08
C ASN A 255 -9.76 -6.26 4.45
N ILE A 256 -8.92 -6.96 5.20
CA ILE A 256 -8.77 -6.73 6.63
C ILE A 256 -7.57 -5.85 6.95
N MET A 257 -7.79 -4.87 7.82
CA MET A 257 -6.76 -4.07 8.46
C MET A 257 -7.02 -3.92 9.97
N GLY A 258 -6.22 -3.15 10.68
CA GLY A 258 -6.41 -2.81 12.09
C GLY A 258 -6.20 -1.32 12.34
N GLY A 259 -6.87 -0.78 13.36
CA GLY A 259 -6.73 0.61 13.76
C GLY A 259 -7.46 1.61 12.85
N THR A 260 -7.25 2.88 13.18
CA THR A 260 -7.69 4.06 12.43
C THR A 260 -6.47 4.92 12.07
N HIS A 261 -6.63 5.97 11.27
CA HIS A 261 -5.56 6.94 11.04
C HIS A 261 -5.10 7.61 12.34
N ALA A 262 -6.01 7.84 13.27
CA ALA A 262 -5.69 8.37 14.61
C ALA A 262 -4.78 7.43 15.41
N THR A 263 -4.94 6.14 15.25
CA THR A 263 -4.18 5.11 15.97
C THR A 263 -3.06 4.46 15.13
N ALA A 264 -2.86 4.93 13.90
CA ALA A 264 -1.89 4.38 12.94
C ALA A 264 -0.44 4.36 13.46
N SER A 265 -0.06 5.25 14.36
CA SER A 265 1.27 5.26 14.99
C SER A 265 1.59 3.95 15.71
N ARG A 266 0.57 3.23 16.21
CA ARG A 266 0.74 1.90 16.82
C ARG A 266 1.14 0.83 15.80
N GLU A 267 0.64 0.93 14.56
CA GLU A 267 0.94 -0.03 13.48
C GLU A 267 2.44 -0.19 13.24
N PHE A 268 3.21 0.89 13.40
CA PHE A 268 4.66 0.89 13.20
C PHE A 268 5.42 0.09 14.26
N LEU A 269 4.78 -0.09 15.41
CA LEU A 269 5.35 -0.83 16.53
C LEU A 269 4.96 -2.32 16.50
N LEU A 270 4.00 -2.68 15.63
CA LEU A 270 3.47 -4.04 15.58
C LEU A 270 4.35 -4.95 14.70
N PRO A 271 4.45 -6.24 15.05
CA PRO A 271 5.23 -7.20 14.29
C PRO A 271 4.66 -7.42 12.88
N ASN A 272 5.45 -8.08 12.02
CA ASN A 272 4.97 -8.50 10.72
C ASN A 272 3.74 -9.41 10.87
N ALA A 273 2.76 -9.24 9.98
CA ALA A 273 1.51 -10.01 9.96
C ALA A 273 0.74 -10.01 11.30
N PHE A 274 0.86 -8.93 12.10
CA PHE A 274 0.25 -8.85 13.44
C PHE A 274 -1.26 -9.15 13.45
N ASN A 275 -1.93 -8.92 12.34
CA ASN A 275 -3.38 -9.07 12.21
C ASN A 275 -3.83 -10.51 11.87
N ALA A 276 -2.89 -11.45 11.76
CA ALA A 276 -3.17 -12.83 11.34
C ALA A 276 -4.24 -13.52 12.20
N LYS A 277 -4.15 -13.37 13.53
CA LYS A 277 -5.11 -13.96 14.47
C LYS A 277 -6.53 -13.44 14.23
N HIS A 278 -6.72 -12.13 14.15
CA HIS A 278 -8.04 -11.53 13.95
C HIS A 278 -8.57 -11.81 12.54
N THR A 279 -7.70 -11.80 11.52
CA THR A 279 -8.09 -12.20 10.16
C THR A 279 -8.59 -13.64 10.12
N LYS A 280 -7.90 -14.56 10.82
CA LYS A 280 -8.33 -15.96 10.94
C LYS A 280 -9.71 -16.08 11.62
N MET A 281 -9.95 -15.34 12.70
CA MET A 281 -11.24 -15.34 13.37
C MET A 281 -12.38 -14.89 12.43
N LEU A 282 -12.14 -13.86 11.62
CA LEU A 282 -13.10 -13.40 10.62
C LEU A 282 -13.29 -14.43 9.51
N LYS A 283 -12.19 -15.02 8.99
CA LYS A 283 -12.27 -16.08 7.98
C LYS A 283 -13.05 -17.30 8.45
N ASP A 284 -12.91 -17.67 9.71
CA ASP A 284 -13.65 -18.81 10.27
C ASP A 284 -15.14 -18.49 10.50
N ALA A 285 -15.51 -17.23 10.53
CA ALA A 285 -16.88 -16.76 10.78
C ALA A 285 -17.70 -16.53 9.50
N VAL A 286 -17.07 -16.46 8.30
CA VAL A 286 -17.70 -16.19 7.01
C VAL A 286 -17.22 -17.16 5.94
N ASN A 287 -18.01 -17.33 4.86
CA ASN A 287 -17.65 -18.18 3.71
C ASN A 287 -17.11 -17.39 2.50
N ILE A 288 -17.19 -16.07 2.54
CA ILE A 288 -16.65 -15.21 1.50
C ILE A 288 -15.11 -15.05 1.66
N PRO A 289 -14.38 -14.79 0.57
CA PRO A 289 -12.94 -14.55 0.62
C PRO A 289 -12.54 -13.46 1.60
N VAL A 290 -11.52 -13.73 2.41
CA VAL A 290 -10.93 -12.78 3.36
C VAL A 290 -9.49 -12.48 2.95
N PHE A 291 -9.16 -11.20 2.77
CA PHE A 291 -7.82 -10.74 2.44
C PHE A 291 -7.11 -10.25 3.70
N ILE A 292 -5.86 -10.65 3.86
CA ILE A 292 -5.01 -10.12 4.91
C ILE A 292 -4.10 -9.01 4.36
N GLY A 293 -4.13 -7.86 5.02
CA GLY A 293 -3.21 -6.75 4.78
C GLY A 293 -2.35 -6.44 6.00
N HIS A 294 -1.66 -5.30 5.95
CA HIS A 294 -0.79 -4.74 6.99
C HIS A 294 0.44 -5.57 7.35
N ASN A 295 1.60 -4.93 7.27
CA ASN A 295 2.91 -5.46 7.69
C ASN A 295 3.27 -6.84 7.12
N ILE A 296 2.85 -7.13 5.87
CA ILE A 296 3.32 -8.29 5.11
C ILE A 296 4.36 -7.81 4.12
N PHE A 297 5.62 -8.19 4.32
CA PHE A 297 6.75 -7.62 3.59
C PHE A 297 7.51 -8.63 2.74
N SER A 298 7.46 -9.92 3.05
CA SER A 298 8.15 -10.98 2.31
C SER A 298 7.21 -11.97 1.67
N PRO A 299 7.64 -12.64 0.58
CA PRO A 299 6.90 -13.75 0.00
C PRO A 299 6.69 -14.92 0.98
N GLU A 300 7.65 -15.16 1.87
CA GLU A 300 7.58 -16.17 2.91
C GLU A 300 6.47 -15.88 3.91
N ASP A 301 6.38 -14.61 4.41
CA ASP A 301 5.29 -14.19 5.29
C ASP A 301 3.93 -14.34 4.60
N ALA A 302 3.85 -13.93 3.33
CA ALA A 302 2.63 -14.01 2.52
C ALA A 302 2.18 -15.46 2.28
N GLU A 303 3.10 -16.33 1.87
CA GLU A 303 2.84 -17.77 1.67
C GLU A 303 2.37 -18.43 2.96
N LYS A 304 3.03 -18.14 4.08
CA LYS A 304 2.67 -18.65 5.40
C LYS A 304 1.23 -18.31 5.78
N MET A 305 0.79 -17.07 5.53
CA MET A 305 -0.59 -16.66 5.85
C MET A 305 -1.62 -17.49 5.09
N LEU A 306 -1.34 -17.81 3.82
CA LEU A 306 -2.24 -18.63 3.00
C LEU A 306 -2.16 -20.12 3.36
N ALA A 307 -0.95 -20.66 3.54
CA ALA A 307 -0.72 -22.06 3.87
C ALA A 307 -1.32 -22.46 5.24
N GLU A 308 -1.28 -21.56 6.22
CA GLU A 308 -1.89 -21.75 7.53
C GLU A 308 -3.40 -21.50 7.55
N GLY A 309 -3.98 -21.10 6.42
CA GLY A 309 -5.41 -20.79 6.32
C GLY A 309 -5.83 -19.54 7.10
N ASN A 310 -4.91 -18.60 7.33
CA ASN A 310 -5.23 -17.33 7.99
C ASN A 310 -6.02 -16.39 7.09
N ALA A 311 -5.86 -16.51 5.78
CA ALA A 311 -6.54 -15.71 4.77
C ALA A 311 -6.68 -16.47 3.45
N ASP A 312 -7.48 -15.94 2.50
CA ASP A 312 -7.61 -16.44 1.13
C ASP A 312 -6.72 -15.70 0.15
N PHE A 313 -6.44 -14.42 0.42
CA PHE A 313 -5.60 -13.54 -0.39
C PHE A 313 -4.72 -12.68 0.50
N VAL A 314 -3.60 -12.22 -0.08
CA VAL A 314 -2.68 -11.27 0.57
C VAL A 314 -2.76 -9.93 -0.13
N ALA A 315 -3.12 -8.89 0.64
CA ALA A 315 -3.29 -7.53 0.14
C ALA A 315 -2.08 -6.66 0.52
N LEU A 316 -1.23 -6.38 -0.46
CA LEU A 316 0.05 -5.69 -0.30
C LEU A 316 -0.07 -4.20 -0.68
N GLY A 317 0.50 -3.34 0.13
CA GLY A 317 0.64 -1.91 -0.17
C GLY A 317 2.12 -1.51 -0.27
N ARG A 318 2.72 -1.15 0.85
CA ARG A 318 4.10 -0.63 0.97
C ARG A 318 5.16 -1.54 0.39
N SER A 319 4.98 -2.86 0.42
CA SER A 319 5.89 -3.84 -0.21
C SER A 319 5.98 -3.62 -1.72
N GLN A 320 4.86 -3.33 -2.38
CA GLN A 320 4.82 -3.05 -3.83
C GLN A 320 5.21 -1.60 -4.17
N LEU A 321 5.28 -0.68 -3.20
CA LEU A 321 5.93 0.62 -3.39
C LEU A 321 7.46 0.48 -3.31
N ALA A 322 7.96 -0.33 -2.39
CA ALA A 322 9.38 -0.60 -2.27
C ALA A 322 9.92 -1.36 -3.49
N ASP A 323 9.15 -2.32 -3.99
CA ASP A 323 9.45 -3.08 -5.20
C ASP A 323 8.18 -3.37 -6.01
N PRO A 324 7.89 -2.61 -7.07
CA PRO A 324 6.73 -2.87 -7.93
C PRO A 324 6.73 -4.28 -8.56
N ALA A 325 7.89 -4.88 -8.79
CA ALA A 325 8.04 -6.22 -9.34
C ALA A 325 7.98 -7.36 -8.29
N TRP A 326 7.53 -7.06 -7.07
CA TRP A 326 7.52 -8.00 -5.94
C TRP A 326 6.90 -9.35 -6.30
N ALA A 327 5.69 -9.38 -6.84
CA ALA A 327 5.00 -10.63 -7.18
C ALA A 327 5.70 -11.39 -8.32
N LYS A 328 6.21 -10.68 -9.33
CA LYS A 328 6.97 -11.28 -10.44
C LYS A 328 8.24 -11.94 -9.95
N LYS A 329 9.03 -11.25 -9.13
CA LYS A 329 10.27 -11.77 -8.54
C LYS A 329 10.01 -12.98 -7.63
N ALA A 330 8.97 -12.89 -6.79
CA ALA A 330 8.54 -14.03 -5.97
C ALA A 330 8.18 -15.25 -6.83
N LYS A 331 7.38 -15.07 -7.88
CA LYS A 331 7.00 -16.14 -8.81
C LYS A 331 8.19 -16.84 -9.45
N GLU A 332 9.22 -16.07 -9.75
CA GLU A 332 10.46 -16.54 -10.40
C GLU A 332 11.47 -17.15 -9.41
N GLY A 333 11.17 -17.17 -8.09
CA GLY A 333 12.08 -17.66 -7.05
C GLY A 333 13.22 -16.71 -6.74
N ARG A 334 13.08 -15.45 -7.08
CA ARG A 334 14.06 -14.37 -6.85
C ARG A 334 13.67 -13.49 -5.66
N ALA A 335 13.31 -14.11 -4.54
CA ALA A 335 12.90 -13.37 -3.35
C ALA A 335 14.02 -12.48 -2.79
N SER A 336 15.29 -12.90 -2.90
CA SER A 336 16.46 -12.10 -2.53
C SER A 336 16.60 -10.81 -3.34
N ASP A 337 16.08 -10.78 -4.57
CA ASP A 337 16.10 -9.59 -5.44
C ASP A 337 15.00 -8.57 -5.09
N ILE A 338 14.07 -8.92 -4.21
CA ILE A 338 13.00 -8.02 -3.80
C ILE A 338 13.55 -6.97 -2.85
N LYS A 339 13.52 -5.71 -3.26
CA LYS A 339 13.90 -4.59 -2.38
C LYS A 339 12.89 -4.47 -1.23
N PRO A 340 13.30 -4.70 0.04
CA PRO A 340 12.36 -4.78 1.14
C PRO A 340 11.86 -3.42 1.60
N CYS A 341 10.56 -3.34 1.91
CA CYS A 341 10.03 -2.21 2.69
C CYS A 341 10.58 -2.27 4.12
N ILE A 342 11.09 -1.15 4.62
CA ILE A 342 11.65 -1.03 5.98
C ILE A 342 10.64 -0.50 7.01
N ASN A 343 9.39 -0.34 6.61
CA ASN A 343 8.31 0.17 7.46
C ASN A 343 8.60 1.56 8.08
N CYS A 344 9.22 2.46 7.32
CA CYS A 344 9.60 3.80 7.78
C CYS A 344 8.50 4.85 7.65
N LEU A 345 7.55 4.65 6.73
CA LEU A 345 6.36 5.47 6.40
C LEU A 345 6.62 6.87 5.85
N ILE A 346 7.84 7.38 5.99
CA ILE A 346 8.24 8.76 5.68
C ILE A 346 7.85 9.18 4.26
N GLY A 347 8.20 8.36 3.25
CA GLY A 347 7.97 8.71 1.85
C GLY A 347 6.56 8.41 1.34
N CYS A 348 5.83 7.55 2.00
CA CYS A 348 4.47 7.12 1.59
C CYS A 348 3.40 7.74 2.49
N ILE A 349 3.27 7.31 3.75
CA ILE A 349 2.18 7.74 4.62
C ILE A 349 2.33 9.20 5.03
N ASP A 350 3.45 9.58 5.68
CA ASP A 350 3.63 10.94 6.18
C ASP A 350 3.57 11.97 5.04
N ARG A 351 4.25 11.66 3.92
CA ARG A 351 4.25 12.57 2.78
C ARG A 351 2.86 12.72 2.15
N GLY A 352 2.13 11.64 1.97
CA GLY A 352 0.78 11.68 1.43
C GLY A 352 -0.18 12.39 2.38
N MET A 353 -0.26 11.97 3.63
CA MET A 353 -1.24 12.48 4.58
C MET A 353 -0.92 13.90 5.10
N LEU A 354 0.37 14.22 5.35
CA LEU A 354 0.72 15.51 5.94
C LEU A 354 1.06 16.58 4.91
N SER A 355 1.60 16.18 3.75
CA SER A 355 2.02 17.15 2.73
C SER A 355 1.12 17.18 1.50
N HIS A 356 0.17 16.25 1.34
CA HIS A 356 -0.74 16.10 0.19
C HIS A 356 0.00 16.16 -1.16
N THR A 357 1.19 15.58 -1.22
CA THR A 357 2.05 15.58 -2.40
C THR A 357 2.30 14.15 -2.89
N PRO A 358 2.63 13.97 -4.17
CA PRO A 358 2.95 12.65 -4.71
C PRO A 358 3.88 11.87 -3.81
N ILE A 359 3.47 10.65 -3.46
CA ILE A 359 4.27 9.78 -2.58
C ILE A 359 5.55 9.33 -3.27
N HIS A 360 6.54 8.97 -2.47
CA HIS A 360 7.78 8.32 -2.89
C HIS A 360 8.14 7.21 -1.90
N CYS A 361 9.23 6.51 -2.15
CA CYS A 361 9.70 5.47 -1.24
C CYS A 361 11.15 5.74 -0.84
N THR A 362 11.43 5.64 0.46
CA THR A 362 12.78 5.85 1.01
C THR A 362 13.80 4.85 0.48
N VAL A 363 13.36 3.61 0.19
CA VAL A 363 14.23 2.55 -0.32
C VAL A 363 14.15 2.37 -1.85
N ASN A 364 13.17 2.98 -2.51
CA ASN A 364 13.01 2.93 -3.96
C ASN A 364 13.03 4.35 -4.55
N PRO A 365 14.20 4.88 -4.89
CA PRO A 365 14.33 6.25 -5.38
C PRO A 365 13.70 6.48 -6.76
N SER A 366 13.39 5.42 -7.52
CA SER A 366 12.76 5.50 -8.84
C SER A 366 11.24 5.43 -8.81
N LEU A 367 10.63 5.19 -7.64
CA LEU A 367 9.18 5.07 -7.54
C LEU A 367 8.49 6.33 -8.11
N TYR A 368 7.66 6.12 -9.15
CA TYR A 368 6.85 7.14 -9.83
C TYR A 368 7.64 8.30 -10.46
N ARG A 369 8.97 8.15 -10.65
CA ARG A 369 9.81 9.14 -11.34
C ARG A 369 9.99 8.76 -12.80
N PHE A 370 8.90 8.74 -13.56
CA PHE A 370 8.89 8.35 -14.96
C PHE A 370 9.59 9.36 -15.89
N GLU A 371 9.83 10.57 -15.42
CA GLU A 371 10.65 11.59 -16.06
C GLU A 371 12.15 11.28 -16.03
N CYS A 372 12.60 10.45 -15.08
CA CYS A 372 13.98 10.04 -15.01
C CYS A 372 14.26 8.96 -16.07
N LYS A 373 15.36 9.13 -16.81
CA LYS A 373 15.80 8.11 -17.75
C LYS A 373 16.09 6.80 -17.01
N PRO A 374 15.74 5.64 -17.61
CA PRO A 374 16.17 4.34 -17.10
C PRO A 374 17.67 4.29 -16.90
N VAL A 375 18.14 3.47 -15.95
CA VAL A 375 19.57 3.23 -15.76
C VAL A 375 20.08 2.39 -16.93
N GLU A 376 20.73 3.05 -17.88
CA GLU A 376 21.30 2.45 -19.09
C GLU A 376 22.79 2.16 -18.91
N LYS A 377 23.31 1.23 -19.74
CA LYS A 377 24.75 0.99 -19.80
C LYS A 377 25.49 2.26 -20.27
N ALA A 378 26.58 2.59 -19.62
CA ALA A 378 27.41 3.70 -20.02
C ALA A 378 28.19 3.34 -21.31
N GLU A 379 28.38 4.32 -22.18
CA GLU A 379 29.21 4.14 -23.40
C GLU A 379 30.65 3.75 -23.06
N THR A 380 31.17 4.33 -21.97
CA THR A 380 32.54 4.07 -21.51
C THR A 380 32.52 3.51 -20.09
N ARG A 381 33.13 2.34 -19.90
CA ARG A 381 33.36 1.73 -18.60
C ARG A 381 34.38 2.55 -17.81
N LYS A 382 34.05 2.86 -16.55
CA LYS A 382 34.92 3.62 -15.64
C LYS A 382 35.22 2.82 -14.38
N GLN A 383 36.33 3.18 -13.71
CA GLN A 383 36.59 2.79 -12.33
C GLN A 383 35.93 3.82 -11.41
N VAL A 384 35.09 3.35 -10.50
CA VAL A 384 34.32 4.21 -9.58
C VAL A 384 34.66 3.84 -8.15
N ALA A 385 35.11 4.81 -7.37
CA ALA A 385 35.35 4.64 -5.94
C ALA A 385 34.14 5.16 -5.16
N VAL A 386 33.62 4.33 -4.24
CA VAL A 386 32.54 4.69 -3.31
C VAL A 386 33.10 4.64 -1.90
N VAL A 387 32.98 5.71 -1.15
CA VAL A 387 33.47 5.80 0.23
C VAL A 387 32.31 5.68 1.19
N GLY A 388 32.27 4.57 1.93
CA GLY A 388 31.22 4.20 2.87
C GLY A 388 30.15 3.29 2.24
N ALA A 389 29.83 2.20 2.95
CA ALA A 389 28.79 1.25 2.59
C ALA A 389 27.49 1.45 3.41
N GLY A 390 27.13 2.69 3.68
CA GLY A 390 25.78 3.05 4.12
C GLY A 390 24.79 2.97 2.96
N PRO A 391 23.47 3.24 3.19
CA PRO A 391 22.45 3.10 2.15
C PRO A 391 22.74 3.88 0.88
N ALA A 392 23.25 5.11 0.98
CA ALA A 392 23.62 5.93 -0.17
C ALA A 392 24.79 5.33 -0.98
N GLY A 393 25.83 4.84 -0.29
CA GLY A 393 26.97 4.19 -0.95
C GLY A 393 26.59 2.86 -1.60
N CYS A 394 25.75 2.06 -0.96
CA CYS A 394 25.24 0.82 -1.54
C CYS A 394 24.44 1.08 -2.82
N GLU A 395 23.50 2.03 -2.80
CA GLU A 395 22.72 2.40 -3.99
C GLU A 395 23.60 2.97 -5.12
N ALA A 396 24.58 3.81 -4.76
CA ALA A 396 25.53 4.37 -5.73
C ALA A 396 26.35 3.25 -6.41
N ALA A 397 26.86 2.30 -5.61
CA ALA A 397 27.64 1.18 -6.12
C ALA A 397 26.82 0.26 -7.04
N LEU A 398 25.64 -0.15 -6.62
CA LEU A 398 24.73 -0.99 -7.43
C LEU A 398 24.29 -0.27 -8.71
N THR A 399 24.03 1.04 -8.63
CA THR A 399 23.67 1.83 -9.82
C THR A 399 24.85 1.93 -10.79
N ALA A 400 26.06 2.18 -10.29
CA ALA A 400 27.25 2.27 -11.11
C ALA A 400 27.58 0.92 -11.75
N SER A 401 27.48 -0.19 -11.02
CA SER A 401 27.62 -1.54 -11.54
C SER A 401 26.58 -1.83 -12.63
N LYS A 402 25.33 -1.51 -12.38
CA LYS A 402 24.24 -1.68 -13.38
C LYS A 402 24.53 -0.89 -14.64
N ARG A 403 25.22 0.25 -14.57
CA ARG A 403 25.70 1.01 -15.72
C ARG A 403 26.94 0.40 -16.39
N GLY A 404 27.52 -0.67 -15.86
CA GLY A 404 28.67 -1.38 -16.42
C GLY A 404 30.03 -0.90 -15.92
N HIS A 405 30.08 -0.02 -14.92
CA HIS A 405 31.31 0.43 -14.32
C HIS A 405 31.92 -0.63 -13.40
N GLN A 406 33.24 -0.58 -13.18
CA GLN A 406 33.91 -1.28 -12.07
C GLN A 406 33.85 -0.41 -10.83
N VAL A 407 33.41 -0.98 -9.70
CA VAL A 407 33.18 -0.23 -8.46
C VAL A 407 34.04 -0.79 -7.34
N THR A 408 34.74 0.07 -6.63
CA THR A 408 35.40 -0.28 -5.37
C THR A 408 34.75 0.48 -4.23
N ILE A 409 34.15 -0.26 -3.29
CA ILE A 409 33.58 0.32 -2.07
C ILE A 409 34.61 0.24 -0.95
N TYR A 410 34.95 1.38 -0.36
CA TYR A 410 35.79 1.45 0.82
C TYR A 410 34.94 1.62 2.06
N GLU A 411 34.94 0.62 2.94
CA GLU A 411 34.16 0.65 4.18
C GLU A 411 35.03 0.28 5.39
N LYS A 412 34.90 1.04 6.47
CA LYS A 412 35.70 0.83 7.68
C LYS A 412 35.15 -0.27 8.62
N ARG A 413 33.85 -0.55 8.54
CA ARG A 413 33.15 -1.53 9.40
C ARG A 413 32.57 -2.67 8.57
N CYS A 414 31.30 -2.54 8.23
CA CYS A 414 30.52 -3.49 7.42
C CYS A 414 29.43 -2.74 6.65
N ILE A 415 28.83 -3.42 5.70
CA ILE A 415 27.69 -2.90 4.92
C ILE A 415 26.56 -2.52 5.89
N GLY A 416 25.86 -1.41 5.60
CA GLY A 416 24.71 -0.94 6.37
C GLY A 416 24.90 0.45 7.00
N GLY A 417 26.14 0.84 7.36
CA GLY A 417 26.39 2.16 7.96
C GLY A 417 25.52 2.38 9.21
N ALA A 418 24.83 3.53 9.30
CA ALA A 418 23.95 3.87 10.42
C ALA A 418 22.70 2.96 10.52
N MET A 419 22.35 2.23 9.47
CA MET A 419 21.22 1.27 9.52
C MET A 419 21.49 0.14 10.53
N ILE A 420 22.75 -0.18 10.82
CA ILE A 420 23.13 -1.22 11.77
C ILE A 420 22.62 -0.87 13.18
N GLU A 421 22.86 0.35 13.61
CA GLU A 421 22.39 0.86 14.89
C GLU A 421 20.87 1.10 14.86
N ALA A 422 20.34 1.64 13.78
CA ALA A 422 18.91 1.90 13.61
C ALA A 422 18.06 0.64 13.60
N SER A 423 18.63 -0.52 13.25
CA SER A 423 17.93 -1.81 13.20
C SER A 423 17.90 -2.58 14.53
N LYS A 424 18.55 -2.06 15.58
CA LYS A 424 18.63 -2.76 16.88
C LYS A 424 17.28 -2.83 17.63
N PRO A 425 16.44 -1.77 17.65
CA PRO A 425 15.12 -1.88 18.26
C PRO A 425 14.29 -2.95 17.53
N GLU A 426 13.54 -3.75 18.29
CA GLU A 426 12.76 -4.87 17.76
C GLU A 426 11.74 -4.42 16.71
N ASN A 427 11.03 -3.34 16.98
CA ASN A 427 10.07 -2.74 16.06
C ASN A 427 10.69 -2.15 14.77
N LYS A 428 12.02 -2.11 14.66
CA LYS A 428 12.77 -1.67 13.47
C LYS A 428 13.55 -2.80 12.79
N ALA A 429 13.26 -4.04 13.14
CA ALA A 429 13.92 -5.23 12.58
C ALA A 429 13.86 -5.30 11.04
N ASN A 430 12.83 -4.71 10.41
CA ASN A 430 12.74 -4.67 8.95
C ASN A 430 13.91 -3.92 8.27
N ILE A 431 14.64 -3.05 8.98
CA ILE A 431 15.85 -2.41 8.47
C ILE A 431 16.97 -3.44 8.25
N LYS A 432 17.04 -4.51 9.05
CA LYS A 432 18.01 -5.61 8.86
C LYS A 432 17.83 -6.28 7.49
N ARG A 433 16.58 -6.41 7.01
CA ARG A 433 16.30 -6.99 5.69
C ARG A 433 16.91 -6.16 4.56
N LEU A 434 16.91 -4.83 4.69
CA LEU A 434 17.56 -3.96 3.71
C LEU A 434 19.09 -4.06 3.78
N ILE A 435 19.67 -4.24 4.97
CA ILE A 435 21.11 -4.49 5.13
C ILE A 435 21.46 -5.80 4.42
N HIS A 436 20.74 -6.91 4.68
CA HIS A 436 20.96 -8.21 4.02
C HIS A 436 20.78 -8.13 2.50
N TYR A 437 19.79 -7.35 2.03
CA TYR A 437 19.61 -7.09 0.59
C TYR A 437 20.87 -6.46 -0.03
N TYR A 438 21.45 -5.44 0.62
CA TYR A 438 22.69 -4.82 0.12
C TYR A 438 23.89 -5.75 0.24
N GLU A 439 24.02 -6.50 1.34
CA GLU A 439 25.09 -7.49 1.51
C GLU A 439 25.07 -8.52 0.39
N ASP A 440 23.91 -9.12 0.13
CA ASP A 440 23.75 -10.12 -0.92
C ASP A 440 24.10 -9.58 -2.29
N HIS A 441 23.51 -8.45 -2.67
CA HIS A 441 23.73 -7.86 -4.00
C HIS A 441 25.14 -7.33 -4.22
N ILE A 442 25.78 -6.77 -3.20
CA ILE A 442 27.16 -6.24 -3.31
C ILE A 442 28.18 -7.37 -3.36
N MET A 443 27.99 -8.40 -2.53
CA MET A 443 28.94 -9.50 -2.44
C MET A 443 28.91 -10.45 -3.66
N HIS A 444 27.77 -10.52 -4.36
CA HIS A 444 27.60 -11.36 -5.55
C HIS A 444 27.71 -10.59 -6.87
N ASP A 445 27.89 -9.26 -6.84
CA ASP A 445 28.05 -8.47 -8.07
C ASP A 445 29.51 -8.52 -8.57
N PRO A 446 29.75 -9.08 -9.79
CA PRO A 446 31.11 -9.25 -10.31
C PRO A 446 31.83 -7.92 -10.63
N ASN A 447 31.10 -6.82 -10.68
CA ASN A 447 31.68 -5.51 -10.93
C ASN A 447 31.97 -4.73 -9.64
N ILE A 448 31.62 -5.28 -8.47
CA ILE A 448 31.81 -4.57 -7.18
C ILE A 448 32.86 -5.28 -6.32
N THR A 449 33.82 -4.52 -5.84
CA THR A 449 34.83 -4.99 -4.88
C THR A 449 34.66 -4.22 -3.56
N LEU A 450 34.48 -4.94 -2.46
CA LEU A 450 34.41 -4.36 -1.11
C LEU A 450 35.78 -4.41 -0.44
N VAL A 451 36.33 -3.25 -0.09
CA VAL A 451 37.63 -3.10 0.60
C VAL A 451 37.40 -2.61 2.01
N LYS A 452 37.77 -3.43 3.00
CA LYS A 452 37.67 -3.06 4.42
C LYS A 452 38.82 -2.11 4.81
N LYS A 453 38.61 -0.81 4.64
CA LYS A 453 39.61 0.23 4.91
C LYS A 453 38.97 1.53 5.39
N LYS A 454 39.52 2.14 6.45
CA LYS A 454 39.15 3.50 6.83
C LYS A 454 39.95 4.48 5.97
N LEU A 455 39.28 5.28 5.13
CA LEU A 455 39.88 6.34 4.38
C LEU A 455 39.82 7.66 5.16
N ASN A 456 40.94 8.41 5.17
CA ASN A 456 41.00 9.74 5.77
C ASN A 456 40.70 10.79 4.67
N MET A 457 39.69 11.65 4.88
CA MET A 457 39.15 12.53 3.83
C MET A 457 40.20 13.46 3.14
N ARG A 458 41.30 13.80 3.81
CA ARG A 458 42.38 14.60 3.21
C ARG A 458 43.39 13.80 2.37
N LEU A 459 43.55 12.51 2.68
CA LEU A 459 44.44 11.59 1.94
C LEU A 459 43.66 10.75 0.95
N SER A 460 42.34 10.68 1.10
CA SER A 460 41.48 9.75 0.36
C SER A 460 41.47 9.95 -1.15
N PHE A 461 41.52 11.20 -1.63
CA PHE A 461 41.54 11.47 -3.06
C PHE A 461 42.83 10.97 -3.73
N ILE A 462 43.98 11.24 -3.11
CA ILE A 462 45.29 10.83 -3.61
C ILE A 462 45.48 9.31 -3.48
N GLU A 463 45.12 8.70 -2.33
CA GLU A 463 45.21 7.25 -2.13
C GLU A 463 44.25 6.47 -3.03
N VAL A 464 43.04 6.95 -3.23
CA VAL A 464 42.06 6.32 -4.17
C VAL A 464 42.53 6.45 -5.59
N MET A 465 43.08 7.63 -6.00
CA MET A 465 43.66 7.80 -7.35
C MET A 465 44.91 6.95 -7.56
N MET A 466 45.75 6.79 -6.55
CA MET A 466 46.92 5.88 -6.62
C MET A 466 46.50 4.41 -6.70
N GLN A 467 45.51 3.95 -5.93
CA GLN A 467 45.03 2.57 -6.02
C GLN A 467 44.28 2.29 -7.33
N LEU A 468 43.50 3.23 -7.85
CA LEU A 468 42.87 3.11 -9.15
C LEU A 468 43.91 3.07 -10.30
N SER A 469 45.01 3.80 -10.17
CA SER A 469 46.12 3.74 -11.14
C SER A 469 46.87 2.40 -11.06
N LEU A 470 47.06 1.84 -9.88
CA LEU A 470 47.70 0.53 -9.71
C LEU A 470 46.81 -0.62 -10.27
N LEU A 471 45.52 -0.57 -10.03
CA LEU A 471 44.56 -1.56 -10.60
C LEU A 471 44.42 -1.43 -12.12
N SER A 472 44.68 -0.26 -12.69
CA SER A 472 44.72 -0.07 -14.15
C SER A 472 46.03 -0.51 -14.77
N ALA A 473 47.10 -0.62 -13.98
CA ALA A 473 48.43 -1.06 -14.43
C ALA A 473 48.64 -2.59 -14.41
N GLU A 474 47.80 -3.32 -13.65
CA GLU A 474 47.80 -4.79 -13.57
C GLU A 474 46.91 -5.48 -14.66
N LYS A 475 46.94 -5.00 -15.88
CA LYS A 475 46.46 -5.81 -17.00
C LYS A 475 47.63 -6.66 -17.50
N PRO A 476 47.57 -8.00 -17.41
CA PRO A 476 48.47 -8.81 -18.18
C PRO A 476 48.13 -8.64 -19.67
N GLU A 477 49.10 -8.29 -20.44
CA GLU A 477 49.12 -8.52 -21.89
C GLU A 477 49.01 -10.01 -22.13
N TYR A 478 47.86 -10.48 -22.66
CA TYR A 478 47.74 -11.66 -23.49
C TYR A 478 46.63 -11.48 -24.52
#